data_a241ea9ed0788c4e15a24126b267d0b9
#
_entry.id   a241ea9ed0788c4e15a24126b267d0b9
#
_cell.length_a   1.000
_cell.length_b   1.000
_cell.length_c   1.000
_cell.angle_alpha   90.00
_cell.angle_beta   90.00
_cell.angle_gamma   90.00
#
_symmetry.space_group_name_H-M   'P 1'
#
loop_
_entity.id
_entity.type
_entity.pdbx_description
1 polymer ?
#
loop_
_entity_poly.entity_id
_entity_poly.type
_entity_poly.pdbx_seq_one_letter_code
_entity_poly.pdbx_strand_id
1 'polypeptide(L)'
;MSEACSGNCSSCSSNCSSREAQDLRIPCGPFSNVGKVIGVVSGKGGVGKSLVTSLLASAMQARGKACAVLDADITGPSIPKSFGIKGRAKADETGLLPEESKTGIKIMSVNLLLESEDSPVVWRGPVISGVIQQFWKDVAWGDVDYMFVDMPPGTGDVPLTVFQNLPVDGIIIVTTPQELVTMIVKKAYNMAKLMNIPVLGIVENMSYAVCPDCGKKFSLSLIHISEPTRQAEIS
;
A
#
# COMPACT_ATOMS: atom_id res chain seq x y z
N MET A 1 -44.45 -3.67 18.07
CA MET A 1 -44.27 -5.03 17.53
C MET A 1 -43.37 -4.86 16.31
N SER A 2 -42.10 -5.15 16.43
CA SER A 2 -41.15 -5.09 15.31
C SER A 2 -41.33 -6.34 14.47
N GLU A 3 -41.81 -6.16 13.25
CA GLU A 3 -41.86 -7.25 12.27
C GLU A 3 -40.43 -7.80 12.07
N ALA A 4 -40.30 -9.11 12.25
CA ALA A 4 -39.02 -9.79 12.12
C ALA A 4 -38.53 -9.66 10.69
N CYS A 5 -37.38 -9.05 10.52
CA CYS A 5 -36.72 -8.93 9.23
C CYS A 5 -36.39 -10.32 8.67
N SER A 6 -36.96 -10.66 7.49
CA SER A 6 -36.78 -11.97 6.84
C SER A 6 -35.39 -12.18 6.22
N GLY A 7 -34.46 -11.19 6.36
CA GLY A 7 -33.08 -11.26 5.85
C GLY A 7 -32.93 -11.17 4.33
N ASN A 8 -34.01 -11.04 3.56
CA ASN A 8 -33.92 -10.91 2.11
C ASN A 8 -33.98 -9.43 1.69
N CYS A 9 -32.81 -8.79 1.63
CA CYS A 9 -32.65 -7.35 1.36
C CYS A 9 -32.94 -6.94 -0.09
N SER A 10 -32.97 -7.88 -1.05
CA SER A 10 -33.18 -7.56 -2.48
C SER A 10 -34.63 -7.20 -2.81
N SER A 11 -35.62 -7.61 -2.00
CA SER A 11 -37.06 -7.37 -2.22
C SER A 11 -37.71 -6.49 -1.13
N CYS A 12 -36.94 -5.97 -0.17
CA CYS A 12 -37.45 -5.19 0.95
C CYS A 12 -37.53 -3.70 0.59
N SER A 13 -38.70 -3.09 0.75
CA SER A 13 -38.94 -1.65 0.52
C SER A 13 -38.71 -0.79 1.75
N SER A 14 -38.34 -1.35 2.90
CA SER A 14 -38.13 -0.64 4.15
C SER A 14 -36.76 0.04 4.16
N ASN A 15 -36.71 1.28 4.65
CA ASN A 15 -35.44 1.99 4.92
C ASN A 15 -34.81 1.37 6.17
N CYS A 16 -33.81 0.51 5.97
CA CYS A 16 -33.14 -0.21 7.04
C CYS A 16 -31.74 0.35 7.25
N SER A 17 -31.39 0.69 8.50
CA SER A 17 -30.04 1.18 8.87
C SER A 17 -28.90 0.20 8.54
N SER A 18 -29.21 -1.08 8.34
CA SER A 18 -28.23 -2.09 7.86
C SER A 18 -27.94 -2.00 6.35
N ARG A 19 -28.63 -1.14 5.58
CA ARG A 19 -28.36 -0.88 4.15
C ARG A 19 -27.38 0.25 3.91
N GLU A 20 -27.22 1.16 4.88
CA GLU A 20 -26.17 2.16 4.80
C GLU A 20 -24.83 1.45 5.02
N ALA A 21 -23.96 1.51 4.02
CA ALA A 21 -22.60 1.04 4.17
C ALA A 21 -21.99 1.82 5.34
N GLN A 22 -21.74 1.16 6.46
CA GLN A 22 -21.10 1.80 7.61
C GLN A 22 -19.73 2.30 7.15
N ASP A 23 -19.50 3.60 7.32
CA ASP A 23 -18.17 4.18 7.12
C ASP A 23 -17.28 3.66 8.26
N LEU A 24 -16.42 2.71 7.93
CA LEU A 24 -15.48 2.07 8.87
C LEU A 24 -14.18 2.88 9.02
N ARG A 25 -14.07 4.04 8.36
CA ARG A 25 -12.86 4.86 8.39
C ARG A 25 -12.61 5.38 9.80
N ILE A 26 -11.38 5.19 10.22
CA ILE A 26 -10.92 5.64 11.53
C ILE A 26 -10.39 7.08 11.37
N PRO A 27 -10.77 8.02 12.25
CA PRO A 27 -10.19 9.35 12.24
C PRO A 27 -8.69 9.28 12.55
N CYS A 28 -7.91 10.16 11.96
CA CYS A 28 -6.51 10.33 12.28
C CYS A 28 -6.34 10.79 13.73
N GLY A 29 -5.19 10.51 14.32
CA GLY A 29 -4.88 10.92 15.70
C GLY A 29 -4.92 12.43 15.89
N PRO A 30 -5.13 12.92 17.14
CA PRO A 30 -5.33 14.34 17.43
C PRO A 30 -4.12 15.22 17.11
N PHE A 31 -2.93 14.63 17.05
CA PHE A 31 -1.67 15.30 16.70
C PHE A 31 -1.24 15.05 15.25
N SER A 32 -2.20 14.76 14.37
CA SER A 32 -1.93 14.39 12.98
C SER A 32 -2.92 15.07 12.05
N ASN A 33 -2.40 15.68 11.00
CA ASN A 33 -3.17 16.28 9.91
C ASN A 33 -2.60 15.77 8.59
N VAL A 34 -3.27 14.81 7.97
CA VAL A 34 -2.82 14.15 6.75
C VAL A 34 -3.70 14.58 5.58
N GLY A 35 -3.11 15.24 4.59
CA GLY A 35 -3.83 15.79 3.45
C GLY A 35 -4.31 14.72 2.47
N LYS A 36 -3.40 13.86 1.98
CA LYS A 36 -3.70 12.80 1.02
C LYS A 36 -3.04 11.49 1.41
N VAL A 37 -3.81 10.40 1.35
CA VAL A 37 -3.34 9.05 1.62
C VAL A 37 -3.32 8.24 0.34
N ILE A 38 -2.14 7.76 -0.07
CA ILE A 38 -1.94 7.02 -1.32
C ILE A 38 -1.42 5.61 -1.00
N GLY A 39 -2.20 4.59 -1.34
CA GLY A 39 -1.79 3.20 -1.19
C GLY A 39 -0.89 2.76 -2.36
N VAL A 40 0.23 2.11 -2.06
CA VAL A 40 1.07 1.45 -3.07
C VAL A 40 0.90 -0.05 -2.94
N VAL A 41 0.36 -0.66 -3.98
CA VAL A 41 -0.03 -2.07 -3.99
C VAL A 41 0.73 -2.85 -5.06
N SER A 42 0.93 -4.14 -4.82
CA SER A 42 1.48 -5.04 -5.82
C SER A 42 0.81 -6.40 -5.77
N GLY A 43 0.76 -7.06 -6.90
CA GLY A 43 0.16 -8.38 -7.00
C GLY A 43 1.02 -9.50 -6.40
N LYS A 44 2.34 -9.34 -6.39
CA LYS A 44 3.31 -10.30 -5.83
C LYS A 44 4.47 -9.58 -5.16
N GLY A 45 5.22 -10.31 -4.34
CA GLY A 45 6.47 -9.82 -3.76
C GLY A 45 7.59 -9.66 -4.80
N GLY A 46 8.56 -8.82 -4.50
CA GLY A 46 9.77 -8.66 -5.32
C GLY A 46 9.62 -7.81 -6.59
N VAL A 47 8.49 -7.15 -6.81
CA VAL A 47 8.29 -6.26 -7.98
C VAL A 47 8.88 -4.85 -7.79
N GLY A 48 9.43 -4.55 -6.62
CA GLY A 48 9.99 -3.23 -6.30
C GLY A 48 8.96 -2.24 -5.73
N LYS A 49 7.86 -2.71 -5.17
CA LYS A 49 6.80 -1.89 -4.55
C LYS A 49 7.37 -0.86 -3.55
N SER A 50 8.11 -1.32 -2.55
CA SER A 50 8.68 -0.45 -1.51
C SER A 50 9.73 0.54 -2.05
N LEU A 51 10.46 0.16 -3.11
CA LEU A 51 11.34 1.09 -3.82
C LEU A 51 10.52 2.21 -4.49
N VAL A 52 9.43 1.86 -5.18
CA VAL A 52 8.53 2.84 -5.80
C VAL A 52 7.91 3.75 -4.75
N THR A 53 7.46 3.19 -3.61
CA THR A 53 6.94 3.96 -2.47
C THR A 53 7.97 4.98 -1.98
N SER A 54 9.22 4.54 -1.77
CA SER A 54 10.31 5.40 -1.32
C SER A 54 10.65 6.50 -2.33
N LEU A 55 10.65 6.18 -3.62
CA LEU A 55 10.90 7.13 -4.70
C LEU A 55 9.79 8.18 -4.81
N LEU A 56 8.53 7.78 -4.69
CA LEU A 56 7.39 8.69 -4.70
C LEU A 56 7.44 9.68 -3.54
N ALA A 57 7.69 9.18 -2.31
CA ALA A 57 7.82 10.02 -1.14
C ALA A 57 8.99 11.00 -1.30
N SER A 58 10.16 10.52 -1.76
CA SER A 58 11.34 11.37 -2.00
C SER A 58 11.10 12.41 -3.09
N ALA A 59 10.42 12.05 -4.17
CA ALA A 59 10.12 12.97 -5.26
C ALA A 59 9.12 14.06 -4.85
N MET A 60 8.14 13.74 -4.00
CA MET A 60 7.21 14.73 -3.46
C MET A 60 7.89 15.64 -2.42
N GLN A 61 8.73 15.07 -1.56
CA GLN A 61 9.53 15.84 -0.61
C GLN A 61 10.49 16.83 -1.33
N ALA A 62 11.12 16.40 -2.41
CA ALA A 62 11.97 17.27 -3.25
C ALA A 62 11.18 18.42 -3.92
N ARG A 63 9.86 18.29 -4.04
CA ARG A 63 8.94 19.35 -4.51
C ARG A 63 8.41 20.23 -3.38
N GLY A 64 8.96 20.12 -2.19
CA GLY A 64 8.58 20.93 -1.02
C GLY A 64 7.29 20.48 -0.33
N LYS A 65 6.87 19.22 -0.52
CA LYS A 65 5.70 18.65 0.13
C LYS A 65 6.10 17.87 1.37
N ALA A 66 5.42 18.08 2.49
CA ALA A 66 5.61 17.27 3.68
C ALA A 66 5.10 15.85 3.43
N CYS A 67 5.99 14.86 3.56
CA CYS A 67 5.69 13.48 3.23
C CYS A 67 5.86 12.53 4.41
N ALA A 68 5.00 11.51 4.45
CA ALA A 68 5.12 10.40 5.37
C ALA A 68 5.02 9.05 4.64
N VAL A 69 5.61 8.01 5.21
CA VAL A 69 5.49 6.63 4.74
C VAL A 69 5.05 5.75 5.90
N LEU A 70 3.92 5.10 5.73
CA LEU A 70 3.41 4.05 6.60
C LEU A 70 3.75 2.70 5.97
N ASP A 71 4.68 1.97 6.58
CA ASP A 71 5.07 0.62 6.14
C ASP A 71 4.11 -0.42 6.74
N ALA A 72 3.20 -0.90 5.92
CA ALA A 72 2.23 -1.95 6.26
C ALA A 72 2.69 -3.35 5.82
N ASP A 73 3.88 -3.49 5.18
CA ASP A 73 4.46 -4.78 4.79
C ASP A 73 5.32 -5.35 5.92
N ILE A 74 4.67 -5.98 6.88
CA ILE A 74 5.32 -6.55 8.06
C ILE A 74 6.21 -7.74 7.72
N THR A 75 5.93 -8.43 6.61
CA THR A 75 6.66 -9.64 6.22
C THR A 75 8.02 -9.34 5.58
N GLY A 76 8.23 -8.15 5.08
CA GLY A 76 9.47 -7.73 4.44
C GLY A 76 9.71 -6.24 4.57
N PRO A 77 9.79 -5.70 5.80
CA PRO A 77 9.86 -4.27 6.02
C PRO A 77 11.17 -3.70 5.49
N SER A 78 11.08 -3.09 4.31
CA SER A 78 12.24 -2.55 3.58
C SER A 78 12.30 -1.02 3.63
N ILE A 79 11.23 -0.36 4.04
CA ILE A 79 11.13 1.11 4.06
C ILE A 79 12.17 1.76 4.98
N PRO A 80 12.33 1.37 6.27
CA PRO A 80 13.36 1.97 7.13
C PRO A 80 14.77 1.85 6.55
N LYS A 81 15.11 0.68 5.98
CA LYS A 81 16.41 0.44 5.32
C LYS A 81 16.61 1.34 4.11
N SER A 82 15.59 1.54 3.29
CA SER A 82 15.63 2.39 2.10
C SER A 82 15.95 3.85 2.45
N PHE A 83 15.52 4.31 3.61
CA PHE A 83 15.79 5.66 4.11
C PHE A 83 16.98 5.75 5.08
N GLY A 84 17.68 4.64 5.32
CA GLY A 84 18.85 4.59 6.20
C GLY A 84 18.53 4.78 7.68
N ILE A 85 17.29 4.48 8.08
CA ILE A 85 16.83 4.56 9.47
C ILE A 85 17.29 3.30 10.20
N LYS A 86 17.95 3.50 11.35
CA LYS A 86 18.46 2.42 12.22
C LYS A 86 17.92 2.54 13.65
N GLY A 87 17.11 3.55 13.91
CA GLY A 87 16.55 3.84 15.24
C GLY A 87 15.32 2.97 15.56
N ARG A 88 14.85 3.11 16.79
CA ARG A 88 13.54 2.60 17.25
C ARG A 88 12.60 3.77 17.38
N ALA A 89 11.33 3.56 17.04
CA ALA A 89 10.28 4.54 17.29
C ALA A 89 10.23 4.87 18.80
N LYS A 90 10.14 6.16 19.08
CA LYS A 90 10.02 6.68 20.43
C LYS A 90 8.56 7.02 20.71
N ALA A 91 8.22 7.10 21.97
CA ALA A 91 6.92 7.58 22.40
C ALA A 91 7.10 8.73 23.38
N ASP A 92 6.20 9.69 23.32
CA ASP A 92 6.09 10.80 24.27
C ASP A 92 4.63 10.99 24.70
N GLU A 93 4.32 12.13 25.33
CA GLU A 93 2.96 12.47 25.78
C GLU A 93 1.96 12.61 24.63
N THR A 94 2.42 12.81 23.40
CA THR A 94 1.56 12.94 22.20
C THR A 94 1.28 11.60 21.52
N GLY A 95 2.02 10.54 21.87
CA GLY A 95 1.89 9.20 21.31
C GLY A 95 3.18 8.64 20.76
N LEU A 96 3.10 7.74 19.78
CA LEU A 96 4.25 7.23 19.05
C LEU A 96 4.78 8.30 18.09
N LEU A 97 6.09 8.52 18.11
CA LEU A 97 6.76 9.43 17.19
C LEU A 97 7.27 8.68 15.97
N PRO A 98 6.98 9.15 14.75
CA PRO A 98 7.57 8.58 13.55
C PRO A 98 9.06 8.92 13.51
N GLU A 99 9.88 8.02 12.97
CA GLU A 99 11.28 8.30 12.67
C GLU A 99 11.39 9.19 11.42
N GLU A 100 12.35 10.09 11.39
CA GLU A 100 12.55 10.98 10.25
C GLU A 100 13.78 10.59 9.43
N SER A 101 13.62 10.57 8.11
CA SER A 101 14.74 10.45 7.19
C SER A 101 15.60 11.70 7.18
N LYS A 102 16.80 11.64 6.57
CA LYS A 102 17.68 12.80 6.41
C LYS A 102 17.03 13.96 5.64
N THR A 103 15.99 13.69 4.87
CA THR A 103 15.25 14.68 4.08
C THR A 103 13.94 15.13 4.75
N GLY A 104 13.67 14.70 5.98
CA GLY A 104 12.47 15.08 6.74
C GLY A 104 11.21 14.26 6.39
N ILE A 105 11.35 13.14 5.69
CA ILE A 105 10.22 12.23 5.46
C ILE A 105 9.97 11.44 6.75
N LYS A 106 8.74 11.47 7.25
CA LYS A 106 8.31 10.76 8.45
C LYS A 106 8.00 9.31 8.13
N ILE A 107 8.50 8.37 8.91
CA ILE A 107 8.40 6.94 8.63
C ILE A 107 7.99 6.18 9.87
N MET A 108 6.97 5.33 9.72
CA MET A 108 6.57 4.35 10.73
C MET A 108 6.49 2.97 10.10
N SER A 109 7.12 2.02 10.77
CA SER A 109 7.12 0.60 10.40
C SER A 109 7.09 -0.25 11.67
N VAL A 110 6.54 -1.43 11.58
CA VAL A 110 6.54 -2.39 12.71
C VAL A 110 7.96 -2.71 13.17
N ASN A 111 8.91 -2.78 12.26
CA ASN A 111 10.31 -3.03 12.61
C ASN A 111 10.91 -1.99 13.55
N LEU A 112 10.40 -0.77 13.56
CA LEU A 112 10.85 0.26 14.49
C LEU A 112 10.35 0.05 15.92
N LEU A 113 9.43 -0.89 16.14
CA LEU A 113 8.91 -1.28 17.44
C LEU A 113 9.55 -2.57 17.98
N LEU A 114 10.23 -3.34 17.14
CA LEU A 114 10.82 -4.62 17.53
C LEU A 114 12.12 -4.42 18.30
N GLU A 115 12.42 -5.35 19.20
CA GLU A 115 13.66 -5.35 19.97
C GLU A 115 14.90 -5.65 19.14
N SER A 116 14.75 -6.43 18.09
CA SER A 116 15.79 -6.80 17.13
C SER A 116 15.17 -6.91 15.75
N GLU A 117 15.92 -6.48 14.71
CA GLU A 117 15.51 -6.61 13.30
C GLU A 117 15.30 -8.08 12.90
N ASP A 118 15.99 -9.01 13.56
CA ASP A 118 15.92 -10.45 13.30
C ASP A 118 14.88 -11.17 14.14
N SER A 119 14.13 -10.45 14.99
CA SER A 119 13.08 -11.06 15.80
C SER A 119 11.96 -11.60 14.91
N PRO A 120 11.65 -12.92 14.96
CA PRO A 120 10.59 -13.47 14.14
C PRO A 120 9.24 -12.89 14.57
N VAL A 121 8.60 -12.17 13.68
CA VAL A 121 7.26 -11.63 13.91
C VAL A 121 6.24 -12.66 13.42
N VAL A 122 5.70 -13.44 14.33
CA VAL A 122 4.63 -14.41 14.04
C VAL A 122 3.28 -13.73 14.29
N TRP A 123 2.93 -12.78 13.45
CA TRP A 123 1.64 -12.11 13.57
C TRP A 123 0.65 -12.65 12.54
N ARG A 124 -0.55 -12.94 13.02
CA ARG A 124 -1.68 -13.32 12.15
C ARG A 124 -2.35 -12.06 11.60
N GLY A 125 -3.01 -12.18 10.44
CA GLY A 125 -3.66 -11.07 9.74
C GLY A 125 -4.43 -10.08 10.63
N PRO A 126 -5.30 -10.51 11.57
CA PRO A 126 -6.03 -9.60 12.44
C PRO A 126 -5.14 -8.73 13.35
N VAL A 127 -4.01 -9.27 13.83
CA VAL A 127 -3.06 -8.51 14.67
C VAL A 127 -2.37 -7.45 13.82
N ILE A 128 -1.97 -7.80 12.60
CA ILE A 128 -1.35 -6.88 11.65
C ILE A 128 -2.30 -5.71 11.35
N SER A 129 -3.55 -6.02 11.07
CA SER A 129 -4.59 -5.02 10.81
C SER A 129 -4.77 -4.07 11.99
N GLY A 130 -4.76 -4.60 13.22
CA GLY A 130 -4.83 -3.80 14.43
C GLY A 130 -3.65 -2.83 14.60
N VAL A 131 -2.44 -3.29 14.29
CA VAL A 131 -1.24 -2.44 14.37
C VAL A 131 -1.26 -1.31 13.35
N ILE A 132 -1.72 -1.57 12.12
CA ILE A 132 -1.83 -0.53 11.11
C ILE A 132 -2.86 0.54 11.52
N GLN A 133 -3.98 0.12 12.13
CA GLN A 133 -4.96 1.05 12.70
C GLN A 133 -4.35 1.88 13.84
N GLN A 134 -3.55 1.25 14.72
CA GLN A 134 -2.82 1.96 15.76
C GLN A 134 -1.82 2.96 15.19
N PHE A 135 -1.06 2.60 14.16
CA PHE A 135 -0.15 3.53 13.48
C PHE A 135 -0.87 4.73 12.87
N TRP A 136 -2.06 4.52 12.37
CA TRP A 136 -2.88 5.63 11.86
C TRP A 136 -3.38 6.55 12.98
N LYS A 137 -3.78 5.97 14.11
CA LYS A 137 -4.46 6.68 15.20
C LYS A 137 -3.50 7.23 16.26
N ASP A 138 -2.46 6.44 16.64
CA ASP A 138 -1.65 6.69 17.82
C ASP A 138 -0.28 7.31 17.49
N VAL A 139 0.11 7.37 16.19
CA VAL A 139 1.33 8.05 15.77
C VAL A 139 1.06 9.54 15.58
N ALA A 140 1.92 10.36 16.17
CA ALA A 140 1.88 11.82 16.02
C ALA A 140 2.55 12.23 14.69
N TRP A 141 1.79 12.12 13.58
CA TRP A 141 2.29 12.45 12.25
C TRP A 141 2.54 13.95 12.03
N GLY A 142 1.91 14.84 12.82
CA GLY A 142 1.92 16.29 12.58
C GLY A 142 1.31 16.63 11.23
N ASP A 143 1.74 17.74 10.63
CA ASP A 143 1.28 18.15 9.30
C ASP A 143 2.00 17.36 8.22
N VAL A 144 1.22 16.68 7.36
CA VAL A 144 1.68 15.85 6.24
C VAL A 144 0.79 16.12 5.02
N ASP A 145 1.38 16.57 3.91
CA ASP A 145 0.64 16.77 2.66
C ASP A 145 0.27 15.42 2.01
N TYR A 146 1.23 14.48 1.99
CA TYR A 146 1.09 13.16 1.36
C TYR A 146 1.62 12.05 2.24
N MET A 147 0.76 11.09 2.54
CA MET A 147 1.13 9.83 3.19
C MET A 147 1.10 8.71 2.16
N PHE A 148 2.21 8.00 1.99
CA PHE A 148 2.30 6.79 1.18
C PHE A 148 2.21 5.56 2.09
N VAL A 149 1.29 4.66 1.78
CA VAL A 149 1.11 3.40 2.53
C VAL A 149 1.69 2.27 1.69
N ASP A 150 2.81 1.70 2.14
CA ASP A 150 3.44 0.53 1.51
C ASP A 150 2.72 -0.74 1.94
N MET A 151 1.88 -1.29 1.05
CA MET A 151 1.01 -2.43 1.35
C MET A 151 1.78 -3.75 1.26
N PRO A 152 1.41 -4.80 2.00
CA PRO A 152 1.92 -6.14 1.71
C PRO A 152 1.50 -6.60 0.31
N PRO A 153 2.26 -7.53 -0.30
CA PRO A 153 1.93 -8.04 -1.62
C PRO A 153 0.63 -8.84 -1.61
N GLY A 154 -0.09 -8.79 -2.73
CA GLY A 154 -1.35 -9.52 -2.91
C GLY A 154 -2.61 -8.72 -2.55
N THR A 155 -3.73 -9.42 -2.45
CA THR A 155 -5.07 -8.87 -2.17
C THR A 155 -5.69 -9.51 -0.92
N GLY A 156 -4.86 -9.74 0.11
CA GLY A 156 -5.28 -10.38 1.36
C GLY A 156 -5.96 -9.42 2.34
N ASP A 157 -6.05 -9.85 3.58
CA ASP A 157 -6.80 -9.17 4.65
C ASP A 157 -6.21 -7.79 4.99
N VAL A 158 -4.87 -7.63 4.93
CA VAL A 158 -4.21 -6.37 5.30
C VAL A 158 -4.52 -5.23 4.33
N PRO A 159 -4.35 -5.37 3.00
CA PRO A 159 -4.81 -4.37 2.04
C PRO A 159 -6.29 -4.03 2.19
N LEU A 160 -7.14 -5.03 2.40
CA LEU A 160 -8.57 -4.82 2.60
C LEU A 160 -8.84 -3.97 3.85
N THR A 161 -8.18 -4.29 4.97
CA THR A 161 -8.32 -3.53 6.22
C THR A 161 -7.86 -2.07 6.06
N VAL A 162 -6.72 -1.84 5.38
CA VAL A 162 -6.25 -0.48 5.11
C VAL A 162 -7.28 0.29 4.30
N PHE A 163 -7.85 -0.32 3.24
CA PHE A 163 -8.85 0.35 2.41
C PHE A 163 -10.17 0.62 3.13
N GLN A 164 -10.53 -0.19 4.12
CA GLN A 164 -11.74 0.01 4.91
C GLN A 164 -11.57 1.07 6.00
N ASN A 165 -10.40 1.10 6.63
CA ASN A 165 -10.20 1.87 7.86
C ASN A 165 -9.44 3.19 7.65
N LEU A 166 -8.58 3.29 6.64
CA LEU A 166 -7.88 4.52 6.32
C LEU A 166 -8.60 5.28 5.20
N PRO A 167 -8.57 6.61 5.21
CA PRO A 167 -9.16 7.44 4.15
C PRO A 167 -8.26 7.46 2.90
N VAL A 168 -8.12 6.32 2.23
CA VAL A 168 -7.25 6.20 1.06
C VAL A 168 -7.86 6.98 -0.11
N ASP A 169 -7.17 8.01 -0.59
CA ASP A 169 -7.57 8.86 -1.72
C ASP A 169 -7.31 8.22 -3.08
N GLY A 170 -6.41 7.25 -3.15
CA GLY A 170 -6.10 6.54 -4.39
C GLY A 170 -5.00 5.51 -4.23
N ILE A 171 -4.83 4.67 -5.24
CA ILE A 171 -3.78 3.66 -5.26
C ILE A 171 -2.88 3.76 -6.48
N ILE A 172 -1.64 3.34 -6.30
CA ILE A 172 -0.67 3.08 -7.36
C ILE A 172 -0.37 1.60 -7.38
N ILE A 173 -0.50 0.97 -8.55
CA ILE A 173 -0.26 -0.47 -8.73
C ILE A 173 1.15 -0.65 -9.30
N VAL A 174 2.00 -1.38 -8.58
CA VAL A 174 3.36 -1.73 -9.03
C VAL A 174 3.39 -3.15 -9.56
N THR A 175 3.93 -3.33 -10.74
CA THR A 175 3.92 -4.60 -11.46
C THR A 175 5.23 -4.82 -12.22
N THR A 176 5.40 -6.03 -12.77
CA THR A 176 6.48 -6.41 -13.70
C THR A 176 5.88 -7.05 -14.94
N PRO A 177 6.56 -7.07 -16.10
CA PRO A 177 6.01 -7.53 -17.38
C PRO A 177 5.90 -9.07 -17.48
N GLN A 178 5.32 -9.75 -16.50
CA GLN A 178 5.09 -11.19 -16.50
C GLN A 178 3.60 -11.52 -16.64
N GLU A 179 3.21 -12.51 -17.43
CA GLU A 179 1.81 -12.85 -17.73
C GLU A 179 0.93 -13.10 -16.49
N LEU A 180 1.45 -13.80 -15.49
CA LEU A 180 0.75 -14.04 -14.22
C LEU A 180 0.37 -12.75 -13.48
N VAL A 181 1.07 -11.67 -13.76
CA VAL A 181 0.86 -10.37 -13.12
C VAL A 181 -0.43 -9.71 -13.62
N THR A 182 -0.83 -9.94 -14.87
CA THR A 182 -2.06 -9.35 -15.43
C THR A 182 -3.30 -9.76 -14.64
N MET A 183 -3.39 -11.01 -14.19
CA MET A 183 -4.51 -11.49 -13.38
C MET A 183 -4.51 -10.88 -11.99
N ILE A 184 -3.34 -10.70 -11.39
CA ILE A 184 -3.20 -10.16 -10.04
C ILE A 184 -3.42 -8.65 -10.05
N VAL A 185 -2.95 -7.94 -11.09
CA VAL A 185 -3.26 -6.52 -11.32
C VAL A 185 -4.78 -6.31 -11.47
N LYS A 186 -5.46 -7.20 -12.21
CA LYS A 186 -6.93 -7.18 -12.29
C LYS A 186 -7.60 -7.36 -10.93
N LYS A 187 -7.08 -8.24 -10.08
CA LYS A 187 -7.61 -8.42 -8.71
C LYS A 187 -7.44 -7.17 -7.87
N ALA A 188 -6.27 -6.55 -7.89
CA ALA A 188 -6.01 -5.30 -7.17
C ALA A 188 -6.89 -4.15 -7.68
N TYR A 189 -7.06 -4.04 -9.00
CA TYR A 189 -7.95 -3.07 -9.63
C TYR A 189 -9.41 -3.30 -9.22
N ASN A 190 -9.89 -4.54 -9.29
CA ASN A 190 -11.26 -4.88 -8.92
C ASN A 190 -11.53 -4.62 -7.43
N MET A 191 -10.56 -4.91 -6.57
CA MET A 191 -10.65 -4.61 -5.14
C MET A 191 -10.77 -3.10 -4.90
N ALA A 192 -9.92 -2.30 -5.54
CA ALA A 192 -9.99 -0.84 -5.45
C ALA A 192 -11.35 -0.32 -5.95
N LYS A 193 -11.86 -0.86 -7.06
CA LYS A 193 -13.17 -0.52 -7.61
C LYS A 193 -14.32 -0.86 -6.65
N LEU A 194 -14.28 -2.02 -6.02
CA LEU A 194 -15.29 -2.43 -5.02
C LEU A 194 -15.28 -1.49 -3.81
N MET A 195 -14.13 -0.93 -3.46
CA MET A 195 -13.96 0.00 -2.34
C MET A 195 -14.12 1.47 -2.75
N ASN A 196 -14.51 1.75 -4.01
CA ASN A 196 -14.60 3.11 -4.59
C ASN A 196 -13.30 3.94 -4.46
N ILE A 197 -12.14 3.27 -4.52
CA ILE A 197 -10.84 3.93 -4.46
C ILE A 197 -10.29 4.07 -5.88
N PRO A 198 -9.94 5.28 -6.35
CA PRO A 198 -9.41 5.50 -7.69
C PRO A 198 -8.01 4.90 -7.85
N VAL A 199 -7.74 4.30 -9.02
CA VAL A 199 -6.39 3.91 -9.42
C VAL A 199 -5.73 5.11 -10.08
N LEU A 200 -4.72 5.68 -9.43
CA LEU A 200 -3.99 6.87 -9.90
C LEU A 200 -3.02 6.54 -11.03
N GLY A 201 -2.50 5.31 -11.05
CA GLY A 201 -1.58 4.88 -12.08
C GLY A 201 -1.05 3.46 -11.86
N ILE A 202 -0.34 2.98 -12.88
CA ILE A 202 0.35 1.68 -12.87
C ILE A 202 1.82 1.95 -13.16
N VAL A 203 2.70 1.39 -12.34
CA VAL A 203 4.15 1.42 -12.53
C VAL A 203 4.60 0.04 -12.95
N GLU A 204 4.98 -0.10 -14.21
CA GLU A 204 5.64 -1.31 -14.71
C GLU A 204 7.14 -1.20 -14.48
N ASN A 205 7.63 -1.93 -13.49
CA ASN A 205 9.04 -1.98 -13.13
C ASN A 205 9.73 -3.18 -13.82
N MET A 206 11.06 -3.11 -13.99
CA MET A 206 11.85 -4.18 -14.61
C MET A 206 11.38 -4.52 -16.03
N SER A 207 10.94 -3.54 -16.81
CA SER A 207 10.40 -3.76 -18.15
C SER A 207 11.47 -3.98 -19.21
N TYR A 208 12.71 -3.61 -18.93
CA TYR A 208 13.83 -3.83 -19.83
C TYR A 208 15.14 -4.10 -19.07
N ALA A 209 16.08 -4.73 -19.73
CA ALA A 209 17.46 -4.82 -19.29
C ALA A 209 18.40 -4.20 -20.33
N VAL A 210 19.59 -3.79 -19.88
CA VAL A 210 20.62 -3.23 -20.75
C VAL A 210 21.78 -4.22 -20.78
N CYS A 211 22.18 -4.63 -21.98
CA CYS A 211 23.37 -5.49 -22.15
C CYS A 211 24.60 -4.77 -21.61
N PRO A 212 25.36 -5.36 -20.68
CA PRO A 212 26.57 -4.71 -20.14
C PRO A 212 27.68 -4.53 -21.19
N ASP A 213 27.71 -5.38 -22.22
CA ASP A 213 28.79 -5.38 -23.23
C ASP A 213 28.55 -4.36 -24.35
N CYS A 214 27.31 -4.28 -24.86
CA CYS A 214 27.01 -3.45 -26.03
C CYS A 214 26.02 -2.30 -25.75
N GLY A 215 25.50 -2.17 -24.53
CA GLY A 215 24.54 -1.13 -24.16
C GLY A 215 23.14 -1.26 -24.80
N LYS A 216 22.88 -2.32 -25.59
CA LYS A 216 21.59 -2.53 -26.22
C LYS A 216 20.51 -2.82 -25.19
N LYS A 217 19.42 -2.04 -25.23
CA LYS A 217 18.22 -2.31 -24.42
C LYS A 217 17.43 -3.46 -25.05
N PHE A 218 17.00 -4.42 -24.24
CA PHE A 218 16.07 -5.46 -24.62
C PHE A 218 14.91 -5.50 -23.63
N SER A 219 13.69 -5.61 -24.16
CA SER A 219 12.47 -5.67 -23.36
C SER A 219 12.38 -7.01 -22.65
N LEU A 220 11.96 -6.99 -21.39
CA LEU A 220 11.62 -8.17 -20.61
C LEU A 220 10.11 -8.48 -20.68
N SER A 221 9.35 -7.68 -21.44
CA SER A 221 7.91 -7.88 -21.63
C SER A 221 7.67 -9.13 -22.48
N LEU A 222 6.85 -10.04 -21.96
CA LEU A 222 6.47 -11.28 -22.67
C LEU A 222 5.65 -11.00 -23.95
N ILE A 223 5.01 -9.84 -24.06
CA ILE A 223 4.28 -9.43 -25.26
C ILE A 223 5.19 -9.37 -26.48
N HIS A 224 6.44 -8.92 -26.32
CA HIS A 224 7.41 -8.85 -27.41
C HIS A 224 8.15 -10.17 -27.67
N ILE A 225 8.08 -11.13 -26.76
CA ILE A 225 8.69 -12.46 -26.91
C ILE A 225 7.70 -13.41 -27.60
N SER A 226 6.40 -13.23 -27.44
CA SER A 226 5.36 -14.09 -28.01
C SER A 226 4.93 -13.72 -29.43
N GLU A 227 5.12 -12.48 -29.86
CA GLU A 227 4.74 -12.05 -31.21
C GLU A 227 5.48 -12.77 -32.34
N PRO A 228 6.80 -13.02 -32.28
CA PRO A 228 7.50 -13.79 -33.30
C PRO A 228 6.97 -15.23 -33.48
N THR A 229 6.55 -15.86 -32.38
CA THR A 229 6.03 -17.22 -32.41
C THR A 229 4.64 -17.29 -33.03
N ARG A 230 3.81 -16.26 -32.80
CA ARG A 230 2.46 -16.19 -33.35
C ARG A 230 2.45 -15.95 -34.86
N GLN A 231 3.44 -15.20 -35.40
CA GLN A 231 3.60 -15.00 -36.83
C GLN A 231 4.14 -16.24 -37.57
N ALA A 232 4.90 -17.10 -36.88
CA ALA A 232 5.40 -18.34 -37.44
C ALA A 232 4.32 -19.44 -37.56
N GLU A 233 3.27 -19.37 -36.77
CA GLU A 233 2.15 -20.36 -36.84
C GLU A 233 1.07 -19.98 -37.87
N ILE A 234 1.15 -18.81 -38.52
CA ILE A 234 0.17 -18.32 -39.50
C ILE A 234 0.77 -18.39 -40.94
N SER A 235 2.00 -18.84 -41.11
CA SER A 235 2.66 -19.08 -42.39
C SER A 235 2.72 -20.58 -42.66
#